data_733df3be40e756d440195b97c66192ed
#
_entry.id   733df3be40e756d440195b97c66192ed
#
_cell.length_a   1.000
_cell.length_b   1.000
_cell.length_c   1.000
_cell.angle_alpha   90.00
_cell.angle_beta   90.00
_cell.angle_gamma   90.00
#
_symmetry.space_group_name_H-M   'P 1'
#
loop_
_entity.id
_entity.type
_entity.pdbx_description
1 polymer ?
#
loop_
_entity_poly.entity_id
_entity_poly.type
_entity_poly.pdbx_seq_one_letter_code
_entity_poly.pdbx_strand_id
1 'polypeptide(L)'
;FQNDAAYGRIWEARKIWGGIVNSSRTWGMKVKDMVTNEHCSSRVSEEEVQEHIKTLNYRHFAWLTALRHAMREPRKWEIFEKHKTNREWSRKAHIPERESTLEDDLSDYLEPDELEYVLSKKNKAAALLYIQSRHIRELKEKLLIWEFAFLSLENLLEELFTLQGKIERI
;
A
#
# COMPACT_ATOMS: atom_id res chain seq x y z
N PHE A 1 0.22 32.99 11.20
CA PHE A 1 1.38 32.26 10.66
C PHE A 1 1.37 30.76 10.99
N GLN A 2 1.21 30.37 12.25
CA GLN A 2 1.19 28.92 12.62
C GLN A 2 -0.02 28.17 12.07
N ASN A 3 -1.19 28.80 12.01
CA ASN A 3 -2.39 28.20 11.46
C ASN A 3 -2.31 27.99 9.95
N ASP A 4 -1.66 28.90 9.21
CA ASP A 4 -1.50 28.80 7.77
C ASP A 4 -0.59 27.63 7.37
N ALA A 5 0.51 27.42 8.11
CA ALA A 5 1.42 26.32 7.87
C ALA A 5 0.78 24.94 8.18
N ALA A 6 0.00 24.86 9.26
CA ALA A 6 -0.74 23.64 9.61
C ALA A 6 -1.83 23.34 8.57
N TYR A 7 -2.56 24.35 8.13
CA TYR A 7 -3.59 24.23 7.10
C TYR A 7 -3.00 23.80 5.75
N GLY A 8 -1.85 24.36 5.37
CA GLY A 8 -1.12 23.97 4.17
C GLY A 8 -0.70 22.52 4.17
N ARG A 9 -0.23 21.98 5.31
CA ARG A 9 0.14 20.57 5.46
C ARG A 9 -1.06 19.64 5.34
N ILE A 10 -2.19 19.98 5.96
CA ILE A 10 -3.42 19.19 5.84
C ILE A 10 -3.91 19.17 4.40
N TRP A 11 -3.87 20.30 3.71
CA TRP A 11 -4.26 20.41 2.32
C TRP A 11 -3.37 19.58 1.39
N GLU A 12 -2.06 19.62 1.59
CA GLU A 12 -1.10 18.82 0.85
C GLU A 12 -1.31 17.32 1.10
N ALA A 13 -1.51 16.91 2.35
CA ALA A 13 -1.83 15.53 2.70
C ALA A 13 -3.08 15.03 1.97
N ARG A 14 -4.13 15.84 1.90
CA ARG A 14 -5.36 15.50 1.17
C ARG A 14 -5.13 15.30 -0.32
N LYS A 15 -4.30 16.14 -0.94
CA LYS A 15 -3.94 15.97 -2.36
C LYS A 15 -3.18 14.67 -2.61
N ILE A 16 -2.20 14.35 -1.76
CA ILE A 16 -1.43 13.12 -1.88
C ILE A 16 -2.33 11.90 -1.69
N TRP A 17 -3.21 11.90 -0.69
CA TRP A 17 -4.19 10.83 -0.50
C TRP A 17 -5.15 10.69 -1.67
N GLY A 18 -5.56 11.78 -2.28
CA GLY A 18 -6.34 11.75 -3.52
C GLY A 18 -5.60 11.04 -4.65
N GLY A 19 -4.30 11.31 -4.80
CA GLY A 19 -3.42 10.59 -5.72
C GLY A 19 -3.32 9.10 -5.41
N ILE A 20 -3.13 8.73 -4.15
CA ILE A 20 -3.09 7.33 -3.70
C ILE A 20 -4.40 6.61 -4.04
N VAL A 21 -5.55 7.22 -3.78
CA VAL A 21 -6.86 6.65 -4.10
C VAL A 21 -7.00 6.40 -5.60
N ASN A 22 -6.64 7.37 -6.43
CA ASN A 22 -6.73 7.24 -7.89
C ASN A 22 -5.79 6.17 -8.43
N SER A 23 -4.55 6.14 -7.96
CA SER A 23 -3.57 5.12 -8.35
C SER A 23 -3.98 3.72 -7.88
N SER A 24 -4.60 3.62 -6.69
CA SER A 24 -5.13 2.35 -6.17
C SER A 24 -6.28 1.80 -7.04
N ARG A 25 -7.19 2.67 -7.45
CA ARG A 25 -8.27 2.29 -8.36
C ARG A 25 -7.73 1.85 -9.72
N THR A 26 -6.76 2.57 -10.24
CA THR A 26 -6.08 2.23 -11.49
C THR A 26 -5.35 0.90 -11.39
N TRP A 27 -4.68 0.63 -10.27
CA TRP A 27 -4.05 -0.66 -10.00
C TRP A 27 -5.06 -1.81 -10.07
N GLY A 28 -6.16 -1.72 -9.33
CA GLY A 28 -7.19 -2.75 -9.32
C GLY A 28 -7.79 -3.01 -10.71
N MET A 29 -8.06 -1.96 -11.47
CA MET A 29 -8.58 -2.04 -12.84
C MET A 29 -7.58 -2.72 -13.78
N LYS A 30 -6.33 -2.28 -13.78
CA LYS A 30 -5.29 -2.82 -14.67
C LYS A 30 -4.93 -4.27 -14.34
N VAL A 31 -4.80 -4.61 -13.06
CA VAL A 31 -4.54 -5.99 -12.63
C VAL A 31 -5.66 -6.91 -13.11
N LYS A 32 -6.90 -6.51 -12.95
CA LYS A 32 -8.05 -7.31 -13.39
C LYS A 32 -8.08 -7.51 -14.90
N ASP A 33 -7.78 -6.47 -15.67
CA ASP A 33 -7.91 -6.51 -17.12
C ASP A 33 -6.68 -7.09 -17.84
N MET A 34 -5.49 -6.94 -17.25
CA MET A 34 -4.24 -7.24 -17.94
C MET A 34 -3.65 -8.60 -17.59
N VAL A 35 -4.01 -9.18 -16.44
CA VAL A 35 -3.58 -10.55 -16.10
C VAL A 35 -4.51 -11.53 -16.80
N THR A 36 -3.96 -12.31 -17.74
CA THR A 36 -4.73 -13.20 -18.60
C THR A 36 -3.88 -14.39 -19.03
N ASN A 37 -4.51 -15.53 -19.30
CA ASN A 37 -3.89 -16.74 -19.83
C ASN A 37 -4.03 -16.87 -21.35
N GLU A 38 -4.58 -15.88 -22.04
CA GLU A 38 -4.86 -15.95 -23.49
C GLU A 38 -3.61 -16.13 -24.35
N HIS A 39 -2.45 -15.69 -23.86
CA HIS A 39 -1.20 -15.69 -24.60
C HIS A 39 -0.14 -16.62 -24.00
N CYS A 40 -0.55 -17.39 -22.99
CA CYS A 40 0.32 -18.34 -22.33
C CYS A 40 0.44 -19.62 -23.16
N SER A 41 1.67 -20.03 -23.46
CA SER A 41 1.94 -21.28 -24.18
C SER A 41 1.75 -22.54 -23.32
N SER A 42 1.78 -22.40 -22.01
CA SER A 42 1.49 -23.46 -21.06
C SER A 42 0.02 -23.39 -20.61
N ARG A 43 -0.56 -24.55 -20.24
CA ARG A 43 -1.93 -24.58 -19.72
C ARG A 43 -1.99 -23.99 -18.33
N VAL A 44 -2.36 -22.72 -18.25
CA VAL A 44 -2.70 -22.04 -17.01
C VAL A 44 -4.21 -21.93 -16.93
N SER A 45 -4.80 -22.39 -15.84
CA SER A 45 -6.25 -22.34 -15.62
C SER A 45 -6.72 -20.92 -15.31
N GLU A 46 -8.01 -20.67 -15.54
CA GLU A 46 -8.62 -19.39 -15.17
C GLU A 46 -8.58 -19.19 -13.64
N GLU A 47 -8.70 -20.26 -12.88
CA GLU A 47 -8.59 -20.24 -11.42
C GLU A 47 -7.19 -19.74 -10.96
N GLU A 48 -6.14 -20.19 -11.62
CA GLU A 48 -4.77 -19.71 -11.34
C GLU A 48 -4.62 -18.23 -11.68
N VAL A 49 -5.19 -17.77 -12.79
CA VAL A 49 -5.23 -16.34 -13.15
C VAL A 49 -5.93 -15.53 -12.07
N GLN A 50 -7.09 -15.98 -11.60
CA GLN A 50 -7.84 -15.31 -10.54
C GLN A 50 -7.08 -15.28 -9.20
N GLU A 51 -6.32 -16.31 -8.88
CA GLU A 51 -5.45 -16.34 -7.69
C GLU A 51 -4.33 -15.29 -7.78
N HIS A 52 -3.72 -15.11 -8.94
CA HIS A 52 -2.74 -14.04 -9.16
C HIS A 52 -3.36 -12.65 -9.00
N ILE A 53 -4.53 -12.43 -9.58
CA ILE A 53 -5.26 -11.15 -9.48
C ILE A 53 -5.59 -10.86 -8.01
N LYS A 54 -6.11 -11.84 -7.30
CA LYS A 54 -6.42 -11.74 -5.86
C LYS A 54 -5.18 -11.40 -5.04
N THR A 55 -4.09 -12.11 -5.25
CA THR A 55 -2.83 -11.90 -4.52
C THR A 55 -2.27 -10.49 -4.74
N LEU A 56 -2.28 -10.00 -5.97
CA LEU A 56 -1.83 -8.64 -6.30
C LEU A 56 -2.70 -7.57 -5.63
N ASN A 57 -4.01 -7.75 -5.61
CA ASN A 57 -4.93 -6.81 -4.98
C ASN A 57 -4.85 -6.86 -3.46
N TYR A 58 -4.75 -8.03 -2.85
CA TYR A 58 -4.59 -8.17 -1.40
C TYR A 58 -3.28 -7.56 -0.92
N ARG A 59 -2.21 -7.74 -1.68
CA ARG A 59 -0.92 -7.12 -1.37
C ARG A 59 -0.99 -5.60 -1.48
N HIS A 60 -1.80 -5.07 -2.37
CA HIS A 60 -2.07 -3.63 -2.44
C HIS A 60 -2.83 -3.15 -1.18
N PHE A 61 -3.81 -3.89 -0.70
CA PHE A 61 -4.48 -3.58 0.57
C PHE A 61 -3.51 -3.65 1.75
N ALA A 62 -2.59 -4.60 1.75
CA ALA A 62 -1.52 -4.68 2.74
C ALA A 62 -0.63 -3.43 2.70
N TRP A 63 -0.28 -2.94 1.51
CA TRP A 63 0.48 -1.69 1.34
C TRP A 63 -0.25 -0.48 1.91
N LEU A 64 -1.53 -0.33 1.62
CA LEU A 64 -2.37 0.74 2.19
C LEU A 64 -2.41 0.65 3.72
N THR A 65 -2.53 -0.55 4.25
CA THR A 65 -2.55 -0.82 5.70
C THR A 65 -1.22 -0.45 6.36
N ALA A 66 -0.11 -0.92 5.79
CA ALA A 66 1.24 -0.60 6.28
C ALA A 66 1.51 0.92 6.25
N LEU A 67 1.06 1.60 5.21
CA LEU A 67 1.21 3.04 5.07
C LEU A 67 0.41 3.80 6.14
N ARG A 68 -0.83 3.39 6.39
CA ARG A 68 -1.66 3.99 7.46
C ARG A 68 -1.02 3.82 8.84
N HIS A 69 -0.54 2.61 9.16
CA HIS A 69 0.14 2.36 10.44
C HIS A 69 1.41 3.20 10.59
N ALA A 70 2.24 3.28 9.54
CA ALA A 70 3.46 4.10 9.56
C ALA A 70 3.17 5.58 9.80
N MET A 71 2.07 6.08 9.28
CA MET A 71 1.65 7.47 9.47
C MET A 71 1.08 7.74 10.86
N ARG A 72 0.59 6.71 11.55
CA ARG A 72 0.01 6.82 12.89
C ARG A 72 1.00 6.53 14.01
N GLU A 73 2.21 6.09 13.67
CA GLU A 73 3.28 5.95 14.66
C GLU A 73 3.63 7.31 15.28
N PRO A 74 3.60 7.42 16.63
CA PRO A 74 3.97 8.65 17.33
C PRO A 74 5.43 8.99 17.04
N ARG A 75 5.70 10.19 16.55
CA ARG A 75 7.07 10.65 16.34
C ARG A 75 7.68 11.15 17.65
N LYS A 76 8.98 10.96 17.83
CA LYS A 76 9.72 11.33 19.06
C LYS A 76 9.53 12.80 19.47
N TRP A 77 9.20 13.67 18.54
CA TRP A 77 8.98 15.10 18.77
C TRP A 77 7.51 15.49 18.99
N GLU A 78 6.57 14.56 18.85
CA GLU A 78 5.16 14.81 19.10
C GLU A 78 4.91 14.95 20.61
N ILE A 79 4.71 16.19 21.04
CA ILE A 79 4.45 16.56 22.43
C ILE A 79 2.92 16.63 22.70
N PHE A 80 2.13 16.11 21.77
CA PHE A 80 0.67 16.26 21.78
C PHE A 80 0.04 15.79 23.10
N GLU A 81 0.54 14.69 23.68
CA GLU A 81 0.00 14.10 24.91
C GLU A 81 0.48 14.78 26.21
N LYS A 82 1.41 15.75 26.15
CA LYS A 82 1.83 16.50 27.33
C LYS A 82 0.73 17.40 27.87
N HIS A 83 -0.21 17.85 27.05
CA HIS A 83 -1.33 18.66 27.47
C HIS A 83 -2.52 17.79 27.88
N LYS A 84 -3.11 18.08 29.05
CA LYS A 84 -4.25 17.33 29.63
C LYS A 84 -5.43 17.25 28.65
N THR A 85 -5.79 18.36 28.03
CA THR A 85 -6.90 18.45 27.08
C THR A 85 -6.68 17.56 25.85
N ASN A 86 -5.45 17.49 25.35
CA ASN A 86 -5.10 16.65 24.21
C ASN A 86 -5.14 15.16 24.56
N ARG A 87 -4.73 14.80 25.78
CA ARG A 87 -4.86 13.42 26.30
C ARG A 87 -6.32 12.99 26.44
N GLU A 88 -7.18 13.87 26.93
CA GLU A 88 -8.61 13.59 27.06
C GLU A 88 -9.26 13.44 25.69
N TRP A 89 -8.86 14.25 24.72
CA TRP A 89 -9.33 14.18 23.35
C TRP A 89 -8.82 12.91 22.63
N SER A 90 -7.57 12.57 22.80
CA SER A 90 -6.94 11.36 22.26
C SER A 90 -7.62 10.08 22.74
N ARG A 91 -8.13 10.07 23.99
CA ARG A 91 -8.89 8.94 24.53
C ARG A 91 -10.31 8.82 23.96
N LYS A 92 -10.88 9.91 23.48
CA LYS A 92 -12.23 9.94 22.89
C LYS A 92 -12.20 9.70 21.39
N ALA A 93 -11.08 9.95 20.72
CA ALA A 93 -10.94 9.73 19.29
C ALA A 93 -10.71 8.25 19.02
N HIS A 94 -11.63 7.64 18.29
CA HIS A 94 -11.46 6.27 17.81
C HIS A 94 -10.44 6.25 16.67
N ILE A 95 -9.29 5.63 16.89
CA ILE A 95 -8.23 5.46 15.90
C ILE A 95 -7.99 3.96 15.78
N PRO A 96 -8.47 3.30 14.71
CA PRO A 96 -8.37 1.85 14.54
C PRO A 96 -6.94 1.32 14.65
N GLU A 97 -5.95 2.06 14.15
CA GLU A 97 -4.53 1.68 14.18
C GLU A 97 -3.91 1.66 15.59
N ARG A 98 -4.64 2.14 16.59
CA ARG A 98 -4.23 2.04 18.01
C ARG A 98 -4.83 0.82 18.71
N GLU A 99 -5.88 0.25 18.15
CA GLU A 99 -6.61 -0.88 18.72
C GLU A 99 -6.15 -2.23 18.18
N SER A 100 -5.58 -2.23 16.98
CA SER A 100 -5.03 -3.43 16.31
C SER A 100 -3.53 -3.30 16.10
N THR A 101 -2.83 -4.42 16.03
CA THR A 101 -1.42 -4.45 15.64
C THR A 101 -1.28 -4.49 14.13
N LEU A 102 -0.17 -3.96 13.60
CA LEU A 102 0.14 -4.08 12.18
C LEU A 102 0.17 -5.53 11.71
N GLU A 103 0.73 -6.42 12.52
CA GLU A 103 0.80 -7.85 12.22
C GLU A 103 -0.60 -8.46 12.05
N ASP A 104 -1.52 -8.18 12.96
CA ASP A 104 -2.90 -8.67 12.89
C ASP A 104 -3.61 -8.17 11.63
N ASP A 105 -3.47 -6.89 11.32
CA ASP A 105 -4.10 -6.28 10.14
C ASP A 105 -3.50 -6.81 8.83
N LEU A 106 -2.20 -7.00 8.76
CA LEU A 106 -1.54 -7.54 7.57
C LEU A 106 -1.82 -9.03 7.36
N SER A 107 -2.08 -9.78 8.43
CA SER A 107 -2.39 -11.21 8.35
C SER A 107 -3.65 -11.53 7.55
N ASP A 108 -4.56 -10.56 7.42
CA ASP A 108 -5.76 -10.69 6.59
C ASP A 108 -5.45 -10.71 5.08
N TYR A 109 -4.30 -10.19 4.66
CA TYR A 109 -3.95 -9.96 3.26
C TYR A 109 -2.73 -10.74 2.78
N LEU A 110 -1.86 -11.19 3.68
CA LEU A 110 -0.58 -11.81 3.34
C LEU A 110 -0.52 -13.26 3.84
N GLU A 111 0.09 -14.12 3.02
CA GLU A 111 0.46 -15.45 3.45
C GLU A 111 1.55 -15.40 4.55
N PRO A 112 1.66 -16.42 5.43
CA PRO A 112 2.57 -16.38 6.59
C PRO A 112 4.03 -16.08 6.25
N ASP A 113 4.58 -16.66 5.21
CA ASP A 113 5.98 -16.45 4.80
C ASP A 113 6.23 -15.02 4.33
N GLU A 114 5.28 -14.46 3.58
CA GLU A 114 5.34 -13.11 3.07
C GLU A 114 5.14 -12.09 4.20
N LEU A 115 4.25 -12.37 5.13
CA LEU A 115 4.04 -11.58 6.34
C LEU A 115 5.32 -11.49 7.16
N GLU A 116 5.98 -12.62 7.43
CA GLU A 116 7.24 -12.67 8.16
C GLU A 116 8.32 -11.81 7.45
N TYR A 117 8.45 -11.98 6.14
CA TYR A 117 9.39 -11.19 5.34
C TYR A 117 9.13 -9.69 5.46
N VAL A 118 7.89 -9.25 5.28
CA VAL A 118 7.51 -7.84 5.35
C VAL A 118 7.77 -7.26 6.74
N LEU A 119 7.38 -7.99 7.80
CA LEU A 119 7.59 -7.55 9.18
C LEU A 119 9.07 -7.43 9.55
N SER A 120 9.96 -8.18 8.90
CA SER A 120 11.41 -8.09 9.11
C SER A 120 12.04 -6.83 8.52
N LYS A 121 11.35 -6.10 7.66
CA LYS A 121 11.87 -4.93 6.97
C LYS A 121 11.59 -3.63 7.73
N LYS A 122 12.52 -2.70 7.64
CA LYS A 122 12.38 -1.38 8.27
C LYS A 122 11.24 -0.57 7.64
N ASN A 123 11.20 -0.50 6.32
CA ASN A 123 10.11 0.11 5.56
C ASN A 123 9.22 -0.98 4.96
N LYS A 124 8.15 -1.32 5.67
CA LYS A 124 7.25 -2.41 5.31
C LYS A 124 6.43 -2.11 4.07
N ALA A 125 5.97 -0.87 3.93
CA ALA A 125 5.24 -0.43 2.74
C ALA A 125 6.11 -0.53 1.48
N ALA A 126 7.35 -0.07 1.53
CA ALA A 126 8.29 -0.20 0.42
C ALA A 126 8.57 -1.67 0.09
N ALA A 127 8.73 -2.53 1.10
CA ALA A 127 8.93 -3.96 0.90
C ALA A 127 7.78 -4.61 0.12
N LEU A 128 6.55 -4.21 0.39
CA LEU A 128 5.37 -4.68 -0.34
C LEU A 128 5.39 -4.26 -1.81
N LEU A 129 5.83 -3.06 -2.14
CA LEU A 129 5.98 -2.63 -3.53
C LEU A 129 7.07 -3.41 -4.26
N TYR A 130 8.17 -3.77 -3.60
CA TYR A 130 9.19 -4.65 -4.18
C TYR A 130 8.65 -6.04 -4.50
N ILE A 131 7.84 -6.61 -3.62
CA ILE A 131 7.21 -7.91 -3.85
C ILE A 131 6.23 -7.82 -5.02
N GLN A 132 5.45 -6.76 -5.12
CA GLN A 132 4.55 -6.51 -6.24
C GLN A 132 5.30 -6.45 -7.57
N SER A 133 6.39 -5.71 -7.62
CA SER A 133 7.23 -5.61 -8.82
C SER A 133 7.79 -6.97 -9.25
N ARG A 134 8.27 -7.76 -8.30
CA ARG A 134 8.76 -9.12 -8.57
C ARG A 134 7.65 -10.01 -9.10
N HIS A 135 6.46 -9.96 -8.53
CA HIS A 135 5.33 -10.78 -8.95
C HIS A 135 4.91 -10.46 -10.39
N ILE A 136 4.76 -9.19 -10.75
CA ILE A 136 4.39 -8.84 -12.13
C ILE A 136 5.49 -9.19 -13.13
N ARG A 137 6.76 -9.16 -12.75
CA ARG A 137 7.85 -9.65 -13.57
C ARG A 137 7.76 -11.16 -13.82
N GLU A 138 7.45 -11.93 -12.79
CA GLU A 138 7.22 -13.37 -12.91
C GLU A 138 6.04 -13.69 -13.84
N LEU A 139 4.95 -12.91 -13.73
CA LEU A 139 3.81 -13.03 -14.63
C LEU A 139 4.18 -12.72 -16.10
N LYS A 140 5.01 -11.71 -16.32
CA LYS A 140 5.54 -11.40 -17.66
C LYS A 140 6.36 -12.56 -18.22
N GLU A 141 7.25 -13.15 -17.43
CA GLU A 141 8.07 -14.29 -17.83
C GLU A 141 7.23 -15.53 -18.19
N LYS A 142 6.08 -15.69 -17.53
CA LYS A 142 5.11 -16.76 -17.81
C LYS A 142 4.11 -16.41 -18.92
N LEU A 143 4.20 -15.24 -19.54
CA LEU A 143 3.27 -14.72 -20.53
C LEU A 143 1.82 -14.59 -20.03
N LEU A 144 1.64 -14.36 -18.72
CA LEU A 144 0.36 -14.05 -18.09
C LEU A 144 0.04 -12.55 -18.11
N ILE A 145 1.01 -11.72 -18.44
CA ILE A 145 0.86 -10.31 -18.82
C ILE A 145 1.77 -10.02 -20.01
N TRP A 146 1.36 -9.07 -20.84
CA TRP A 146 2.18 -8.60 -21.95
C TRP A 146 3.24 -7.60 -21.47
N GLU A 147 4.26 -7.40 -22.30
CA GLU A 147 5.33 -6.46 -22.01
C GLU A 147 4.81 -5.03 -21.78
N PHE A 148 3.88 -4.56 -22.62
CA PHE A 148 3.26 -3.24 -22.41
C PHE A 148 2.45 -3.16 -21.12
N ALA A 149 1.73 -4.21 -20.78
CA ALA A 149 1.01 -4.29 -19.51
C ALA A 149 1.96 -4.31 -18.30
N PHE A 150 3.07 -5.03 -18.41
CA PHE A 150 4.13 -5.03 -17.42
C PHE A 150 4.69 -3.62 -17.21
N LEU A 151 5.06 -2.91 -18.27
CA LEU A 151 5.56 -1.54 -18.17
C LEU A 151 4.52 -0.59 -17.56
N SER A 152 3.26 -0.74 -17.93
CA SER A 152 2.16 0.07 -17.38
C SER A 152 1.99 -0.16 -15.87
N LEU A 153 2.08 -1.41 -15.41
CA LEU A 153 1.98 -1.75 -13.99
C LEU A 153 3.24 -1.31 -13.22
N GLU A 154 4.43 -1.46 -13.79
CA GLU A 154 5.69 -0.95 -13.20
C GLU A 154 5.66 0.57 -13.02
N ASN A 155 5.21 1.32 -14.02
CA ASN A 155 5.05 2.78 -13.91
C ASN A 155 4.08 3.16 -12.80
N LEU A 156 3.02 2.38 -12.62
CA LEU A 156 2.05 2.60 -11.55
C LEU A 156 2.65 2.30 -10.16
N LEU A 157 3.49 1.27 -10.04
CA LEU A 157 4.23 1.00 -8.79
C LEU A 157 5.21 2.12 -8.48
N GLU A 158 5.89 2.67 -9.47
CA GLU A 158 6.76 3.84 -9.30
C GLU A 158 5.98 5.05 -8.81
N GLU A 159 4.80 5.29 -9.36
CA GLU A 159 3.90 6.36 -8.91
C GLU A 159 3.46 6.15 -7.45
N LEU A 160 3.06 4.94 -7.08
CA LEU A 160 2.71 4.59 -5.69
C LEU A 160 3.90 4.79 -4.75
N PHE A 161 5.10 4.41 -5.15
CA PHE A 161 6.31 4.63 -4.37
C PHE A 161 6.61 6.13 -4.17
N THR A 162 6.41 6.92 -5.22
CA THR A 162 6.56 8.39 -5.15
C THR A 162 5.54 9.01 -4.21
N LEU A 163 4.29 8.60 -4.28
CA LEU A 163 3.22 9.07 -3.38
C LEU A 163 3.49 8.67 -1.93
N GLN A 164 3.96 7.45 -1.70
CA GLN A 164 4.42 7.01 -0.38
C GLN A 164 5.49 7.94 0.17
N GLY A 165 6.52 8.22 -0.60
CA GLY A 165 7.61 9.11 -0.20
C GLY A 165 7.15 10.54 0.10
N LYS A 166 6.14 11.03 -0.61
CA LYS A 166 5.54 12.34 -0.36
C LYS A 166 4.77 12.37 0.96
N ILE A 167 3.93 11.35 1.22
CA ILE A 167 3.13 11.30 2.43
C ILE A 167 3.96 11.08 3.69
N GLU A 168 5.03 10.30 3.59
CA GLU A 168 5.94 10.04 4.72
C GLU A 168 6.71 11.31 5.16
N ARG A 169 6.84 12.31 4.29
CA ARG A 169 7.53 13.59 4.58
C ARG A 169 6.64 14.66 5.21
N ILE A 170 5.37 14.49 5.18
CA ILE A 170 4.42 15.40 5.80
C ILE A 170 4.38 15.16 7.31
#